data_6920f735e004c875b2e09a10a026a39b
#
_entry.id   6920f735e004c875b2e09a10a026a39b
#
_cell.length_a   1.000
_cell.length_b   1.000
_cell.length_c   1.000
_cell.angle_alpha   90.00
_cell.angle_beta   90.00
_cell.angle_gamma   90.00
#
_symmetry.space_group_name_H-M   'P 1'
#
loop_
_entity.id
_entity.type
_entity.pdbx_description
1 polymer ?
#
loop_
_entity_poly.entity_id
_entity_poly.type
_entity_poly.pdbx_seq_one_letter_code
_entity_poly.pdbx_strand_id
1 'polypeptide(L)'
;MQRIEAIDEYNRAQRSGMRDYREKTAAGKYPYLPALDELLEKTDTESQVPLGTIEIPLDYVVGTKTTGRTMAFASNFMPLLPEDTEFASKWLSLCMAHMEEGIHDAIKAYEYMGRFYVQEGNKRVSVLKYFGADSIFATVT
;
A
#
# COMPACT_ATOMS: atom_id res chain seq x y z
N MET A 1 11.31 -14.80 -12.15
CA MET A 1 10.52 -13.90 -13.02
C MET A 1 11.46 -12.98 -13.77
N GLN A 2 11.30 -12.86 -15.06
CA GLN A 2 12.06 -11.91 -15.87
C GLN A 2 11.50 -10.50 -15.70
N ARG A 3 12.35 -9.49 -15.93
CA ARG A 3 11.94 -8.09 -15.81
C ARG A 3 10.77 -7.74 -16.75
N ILE A 4 10.74 -8.29 -17.95
CA ILE A 4 9.66 -8.05 -18.91
C ILE A 4 8.32 -8.56 -18.38
N GLU A 5 8.33 -9.69 -17.68
CA GLU A 5 7.12 -10.22 -17.03
C GLU A 5 6.67 -9.30 -15.88
N ALA A 6 7.63 -8.78 -15.11
CA ALA A 6 7.33 -7.85 -14.04
C ALA A 6 6.73 -6.55 -14.58
N ILE A 7 7.20 -6.07 -15.74
CA ILE A 7 6.62 -4.89 -16.39
C ILE A 7 5.16 -5.16 -16.78
N ASP A 8 4.85 -6.33 -17.30
CA ASP A 8 3.48 -6.71 -17.61
C ASP A 8 2.60 -6.73 -16.35
N GLU A 9 3.14 -7.24 -15.25
CA GLU A 9 2.43 -7.26 -13.97
C GLU A 9 2.20 -5.84 -13.47
N TYR A 10 3.20 -4.96 -13.57
CA TYR A 10 3.05 -3.55 -13.18
C TYR A 10 1.93 -2.88 -13.99
N ASN A 11 1.92 -3.10 -15.29
CA ASN A 11 0.92 -2.48 -16.16
C ASN A 11 -0.49 -2.99 -15.84
N ARG A 12 -0.64 -4.25 -15.48
CA ARG A 12 -1.92 -4.78 -15.02
C ARG A 12 -2.34 -4.17 -13.68
N ALA A 13 -1.39 -4.04 -12.75
CA ALA A 13 -1.64 -3.39 -11.48
C ALA A 13 -2.05 -1.94 -11.66
N GLN A 14 -1.37 -1.21 -12.56
CA GLN A 14 -1.70 0.17 -12.89
C GLN A 14 -3.11 0.28 -13.48
N ARG A 15 -3.49 -0.63 -14.37
CA ARG A 15 -4.85 -0.62 -14.91
C ARG A 15 -5.89 -0.81 -13.81
N SER A 16 -5.62 -1.69 -12.85
CA SER A 16 -6.49 -1.87 -11.69
C SER A 16 -6.58 -0.58 -10.86
N GLY A 17 -5.44 0.07 -10.65
CA GLY A 17 -5.40 1.35 -9.94
C GLY A 17 -6.17 2.44 -10.65
N MET A 18 -5.99 2.56 -11.95
CA MET A 18 -6.70 3.56 -12.76
C MET A 18 -8.20 3.30 -12.79
N ARG A 19 -8.62 2.05 -12.81
CA ARG A 19 -10.04 1.70 -12.75
C ARG A 19 -10.64 2.11 -11.41
N ASP A 20 -9.97 1.77 -10.32
CA ASP A 20 -10.42 2.16 -8.98
C ASP A 20 -10.48 3.67 -8.84
N TYR A 21 -9.46 4.37 -9.33
CA TYR A 21 -9.41 5.83 -9.32
C TYR A 21 -10.62 6.43 -10.03
N ARG A 22 -10.94 5.94 -11.22
CA ARG A 22 -12.08 6.44 -11.99
C ARG A 22 -13.41 6.16 -11.31
N GLU A 23 -13.57 4.97 -10.74
CA GLU A 23 -14.79 4.59 -10.02
C GLU A 23 -15.01 5.47 -8.79
N LYS A 24 -13.96 5.68 -8.01
CA LYS A 24 -14.03 6.52 -6.81
C LYS A 24 -14.32 7.96 -7.17
N THR A 25 -13.62 8.50 -8.17
CA THR A 25 -13.84 9.88 -8.62
C THR A 25 -15.26 10.06 -9.12
N ALA A 26 -15.78 9.13 -9.92
CA ALA A 26 -17.15 9.20 -10.43
C ALA A 26 -18.18 9.13 -9.30
N ALA A 27 -17.88 8.43 -8.23
CA ALA A 27 -18.76 8.30 -7.07
C ALA A 27 -18.62 9.46 -6.06
N GLY A 28 -17.76 10.44 -6.34
CA GLY A 28 -17.48 11.54 -5.42
C GLY A 28 -16.69 11.12 -4.18
N LYS A 29 -15.98 9.99 -4.26
CA LYS A 29 -15.17 9.47 -3.16
C LYS A 29 -13.71 9.83 -3.36
N TYR A 30 -12.96 9.88 -2.25
CA TYR A 30 -11.52 10.13 -2.29
C TYR A 30 -10.82 9.00 -3.04
N PRO A 31 -10.09 9.28 -4.13
CA PRO A 31 -9.56 8.22 -5.00
C PRO A 31 -8.21 7.66 -4.59
N TYR A 32 -7.53 8.30 -3.63
CA TYR A 32 -6.20 7.89 -3.18
C TYR A 32 -6.27 7.13 -1.86
N LEU A 33 -5.09 6.73 -1.32
CA LEU A 33 -5.03 6.13 0.00
C LEU A 33 -5.42 7.14 1.07
N PRO A 34 -6.32 6.79 1.98
CA PRO A 34 -6.60 7.66 3.11
C PRO A 34 -5.36 7.76 4.00
N ALA A 35 -5.10 8.95 4.53
CA ALA A 35 -3.99 9.22 5.42
C ALA A 35 -4.48 9.31 6.86
N LEU A 36 -3.87 8.53 7.75
CA LEU A 36 -4.26 8.52 9.16
C LEU A 36 -4.11 9.89 9.80
N ASP A 37 -3.05 10.62 9.46
CA ASP A 37 -2.82 11.96 10.03
C ASP A 37 -3.97 12.93 9.71
N GLU A 38 -4.59 12.80 8.54
CA GLU A 38 -5.76 13.62 8.21
C GLU A 38 -6.99 13.18 8.98
N LEU A 39 -7.17 11.88 9.20
CA LEU A 39 -8.28 11.35 9.97
C LEU A 39 -8.20 11.78 11.44
N LEU A 40 -6.98 11.94 11.96
CA LEU A 40 -6.73 12.31 13.36
C LEU A 40 -6.54 13.80 13.58
N GLU A 41 -6.65 14.61 12.54
CA GLU A 41 -6.35 16.05 12.57
C GLU A 41 -6.96 16.79 13.74
N LYS A 42 -8.18 16.41 14.14
CA LYS A 42 -8.93 17.04 15.21
C LYS A 42 -9.06 16.18 16.45
N THR A 43 -8.36 15.05 16.49
CA THR A 43 -8.46 14.08 17.56
C THR A 43 -7.16 14.08 18.36
N ASP A 44 -7.29 14.09 19.68
CA ASP A 44 -6.13 13.97 20.56
C ASP A 44 -5.60 12.53 20.50
N THR A 45 -4.35 12.37 20.07
CA THR A 45 -3.72 11.07 19.89
C THR A 45 -2.51 10.89 20.78
N GLU A 46 -2.59 11.36 22.01
CA GLU A 46 -1.47 11.32 22.94
C GLU A 46 -1.00 9.90 23.28
N SER A 47 -1.90 8.93 23.17
CA SER A 47 -1.59 7.56 23.56
C SER A 47 -1.24 6.70 22.36
N GLN A 48 0.05 6.54 22.12
CA GLN A 48 0.56 5.58 21.15
C GLN A 48 1.17 4.40 21.91
N VAL A 49 0.67 3.21 21.62
CA VAL A 49 1.11 1.99 22.30
C VAL A 49 1.80 1.07 21.30
N PRO A 50 3.12 0.81 21.48
CA PRO A 50 3.79 -0.16 20.62
C PRO A 50 3.22 -1.56 20.83
N LEU A 51 2.88 -2.23 19.74
CA LEU A 51 2.34 -3.60 19.76
C LEU A 51 3.36 -4.65 19.33
N GLY A 52 4.57 -4.22 18.93
CA GLY A 52 5.61 -5.12 18.45
C GLY A 52 5.38 -5.55 17.01
N THR A 53 6.10 -6.60 16.60
CA THR A 53 6.00 -7.14 15.25
C THR A 53 5.01 -8.29 15.24
N ILE A 54 3.93 -8.13 14.47
CA ILE A 54 2.85 -9.11 14.36
C ILE A 54 2.47 -9.29 12.91
N GLU A 55 1.82 -10.41 12.63
CA GLU A 55 1.24 -10.66 11.32
C GLU A 55 -0.15 -10.03 11.26
N ILE A 56 -0.41 -9.21 10.24
CA ILE A 56 -1.68 -8.52 10.09
C ILE A 56 -2.34 -8.88 8.75
N PRO A 57 -3.68 -8.94 8.72
CA PRO A 57 -4.40 -9.21 7.47
C PRO A 57 -4.25 -8.05 6.50
N LEU A 58 -3.89 -8.36 5.25
CA LEU A 58 -3.76 -7.31 4.21
C LEU A 58 -5.09 -6.61 3.92
N ASP A 59 -6.21 -7.30 4.09
CA ASP A 59 -7.52 -6.68 3.90
C ASP A 59 -7.79 -5.54 4.88
N TYR A 60 -7.12 -5.53 6.02
CA TYR A 60 -7.27 -4.47 7.03
C TYR A 60 -6.21 -3.37 6.90
N VAL A 61 -5.29 -3.50 5.95
CA VAL A 61 -4.35 -2.43 5.62
C VAL A 61 -5.03 -1.53 4.58
N VAL A 62 -5.50 -0.37 5.04
CA VAL A 62 -6.44 0.45 4.26
C VAL A 62 -5.90 1.81 3.85
N GLY A 63 -4.76 2.22 4.38
CA GLY A 63 -4.23 3.55 4.08
C GLY A 63 -2.79 3.72 4.48
N THR A 64 -2.35 4.97 4.50
CA THR A 64 -0.99 5.36 4.85
C THR A 64 -1.00 6.30 6.05
N LYS A 65 0.13 6.43 6.75
CA LYS A 65 0.23 7.31 7.93
C LYS A 65 0.19 8.78 7.53
N THR A 66 0.94 9.14 6.48
CA THR A 66 1.08 10.54 6.06
C THR A 66 0.61 10.76 4.64
N THR A 67 0.35 12.02 4.28
CA THR A 67 -0.15 12.39 2.95
C THR A 67 0.92 12.45 1.87
N GLY A 68 2.21 12.35 2.21
CA GLY A 68 3.33 12.70 1.36
C GLY A 68 3.32 12.14 -0.06
N ARG A 69 3.06 10.84 -0.26
CA ARG A 69 3.11 10.20 -1.58
C ARG A 69 1.85 9.42 -1.90
N THR A 70 0.73 9.84 -1.34
CA THR A 70 -0.54 9.11 -1.51
C THR A 70 -0.98 9.06 -2.96
N MET A 71 -0.64 10.09 -3.77
CA MET A 71 -1.08 10.18 -5.17
C MET A 71 -0.41 9.17 -6.10
N ALA A 72 0.59 8.44 -5.61
CA ALA A 72 1.19 7.35 -6.38
C ALA A 72 0.31 6.09 -6.39
N PHE A 73 -0.66 6.01 -5.47
CA PHE A 73 -1.53 4.84 -5.31
C PHE A 73 -3.01 5.24 -5.41
N ALA A 74 -3.79 4.37 -6.04
CA ALA A 74 -5.25 4.41 -5.90
C ALA A 74 -5.65 3.91 -4.51
N SER A 75 -6.92 4.07 -4.15
CA SER A 75 -7.44 3.65 -2.84
C SER A 75 -7.31 2.15 -2.59
N ASN A 76 -7.16 1.35 -3.65
CA ASN A 76 -6.94 -0.10 -3.56
C ASN A 76 -5.44 -0.48 -3.42
N PHE A 77 -4.56 0.47 -3.17
CA PHE A 77 -3.10 0.31 -3.11
C PHE A 77 -2.43 0.04 -4.45
N MET A 78 -3.17 -0.01 -5.55
CA MET A 78 -2.55 -0.25 -6.85
C MET A 78 -1.90 1.02 -7.40
N PRO A 79 -0.82 0.87 -8.19
CA PRO A 79 -0.07 2.04 -8.67
C PRO A 79 -0.85 2.85 -9.70
N LEU A 80 -0.60 4.17 -9.70
CA LEU A 80 -1.17 5.08 -10.68
C LEU A 80 -0.13 5.65 -11.64
N LEU A 81 1.15 5.68 -11.23
CA LEU A 81 2.20 6.34 -12.00
C LEU A 81 2.62 5.50 -13.20
N PRO A 82 3.12 6.15 -14.29
CA PRO A 82 3.60 5.43 -15.47
C PRO A 82 4.79 4.52 -15.18
N GLU A 83 5.04 3.55 -16.08
CA GLU A 83 6.10 2.56 -15.90
C GLU A 83 7.51 3.13 -15.99
N ASP A 84 7.68 4.32 -16.58
CA ASP A 84 8.99 4.96 -16.75
C ASP A 84 9.41 5.81 -15.55
N THR A 85 8.79 5.60 -14.39
CA THR A 85 9.09 6.35 -13.17
C THR A 85 10.00 5.54 -12.23
N GLU A 86 10.69 6.23 -11.34
CA GLU A 86 11.44 5.59 -10.27
C GLU A 86 10.54 4.76 -9.36
N PHE A 87 9.34 5.25 -9.10
CA PHE A 87 8.32 4.52 -8.36
C PHE A 87 8.06 3.14 -8.99
N ALA A 88 7.81 3.11 -10.29
CA ALA A 88 7.55 1.87 -11.01
C ALA A 88 8.75 0.93 -10.97
N SER A 89 9.97 1.47 -11.11
CA SER A 89 11.19 0.67 -11.04
C SER A 89 11.32 -0.04 -9.69
N LYS A 90 11.01 0.66 -8.59
CA LYS A 90 11.03 0.07 -7.25
C LYS A 90 9.93 -0.99 -7.07
N TRP A 91 8.75 -0.72 -7.60
CA TRP A 91 7.66 -1.69 -7.58
C TRP A 91 8.04 -2.98 -8.34
N LEU A 92 8.68 -2.81 -9.51
CA LEU A 92 9.16 -3.94 -10.32
C LEU A 92 10.17 -4.78 -9.55
N SER A 93 11.12 -4.14 -8.87
CA SER A 93 12.12 -4.85 -8.07
C SER A 93 11.46 -5.68 -6.96
N LEU A 94 10.47 -5.11 -6.29
CA LEU A 94 9.72 -5.82 -5.26
C LEU A 94 8.90 -6.97 -5.84
N CYS A 95 8.30 -6.76 -7.01
CA CYS A 95 7.56 -7.80 -7.72
C CYS A 95 8.46 -8.99 -8.02
N MET A 96 9.65 -8.73 -8.55
CA MET A 96 10.61 -9.78 -8.88
C MET A 96 11.08 -10.50 -7.61
N ALA A 97 11.39 -9.76 -6.55
CA ALA A 97 11.80 -10.33 -5.27
C ALA A 97 10.69 -11.22 -4.68
N HIS A 98 9.45 -10.76 -4.75
CA HIS A 98 8.31 -11.53 -4.24
C HIS A 98 8.17 -12.86 -4.96
N MET A 99 8.32 -12.87 -6.28
CA MET A 99 8.16 -14.07 -7.08
C MET A 99 9.32 -15.05 -6.92
N GLU A 100 10.51 -14.56 -6.59
CA GLU A 100 11.69 -15.42 -6.40
C GLU A 100 11.78 -15.97 -4.98
N GLU A 101 11.62 -15.13 -3.97
CA GLU A 101 11.89 -15.46 -2.57
C GLU A 101 10.72 -15.19 -1.64
N GLY A 102 9.77 -14.37 -2.08
CA GLY A 102 8.76 -13.81 -1.21
C GLY A 102 9.26 -12.57 -0.49
N ILE A 103 8.33 -11.73 -0.07
CA ILE A 103 8.63 -10.53 0.72
C ILE A 103 8.34 -10.84 2.18
N HIS A 104 9.38 -10.86 3.01
CA HIS A 104 9.27 -11.24 4.42
C HIS A 104 9.58 -10.10 5.39
N ASP A 105 10.16 -9.01 4.90
CA ASP A 105 10.48 -7.87 5.75
C ASP A 105 9.21 -7.23 6.29
N ALA A 106 9.21 -6.96 7.59
CA ALA A 106 8.07 -6.30 8.23
C ALA A 106 7.95 -4.86 7.75
N ILE A 107 6.73 -4.44 7.50
CA ILE A 107 6.42 -3.02 7.29
C ILE A 107 6.29 -2.32 8.64
N LYS A 108 6.21 -1.00 8.64
CA LYS A 108 5.86 -0.22 9.83
C LYS A 108 4.46 0.34 9.63
N ALA A 109 3.59 0.12 10.60
CA ALA A 109 2.20 0.51 10.47
C ALA A 109 1.64 1.02 11.81
N TYR A 110 0.62 1.87 11.70
CA TYR A 110 -0.18 2.31 12.84
C TYR A 110 -1.54 1.61 12.81
N GLU A 111 -1.99 1.17 13.96
CA GLU A 111 -3.35 0.64 14.11
C GLU A 111 -4.27 1.75 14.63
N TYR A 112 -5.43 1.88 14.01
CA TYR A 112 -6.46 2.80 14.46
C TYR A 112 -7.83 2.18 14.17
N MET A 113 -8.60 1.96 15.23
CA MET A 113 -9.96 1.40 15.16
C MET A 113 -10.05 0.11 14.34
N GLY A 114 -9.08 -0.79 14.55
CA GLY A 114 -9.07 -2.11 13.90
C GLY A 114 -8.59 -2.12 12.46
N ARG A 115 -8.05 -1.01 11.98
CA ARG A 115 -7.47 -0.89 10.64
C ARG A 115 -6.03 -0.43 10.73
N PHE A 116 -5.26 -0.70 9.68
CA PHE A 116 -3.82 -0.41 9.67
C PHE A 116 -3.48 0.61 8.60
N TYR A 117 -2.56 1.50 8.93
CA TYR A 117 -2.11 2.59 8.08
C TYR A 117 -0.59 2.54 7.99
N VAL A 118 -0.07 2.38 6.78
CA VAL A 118 1.35 2.12 6.55
C VAL A 118 2.18 3.37 6.77
N GLN A 119 3.20 3.29 7.62
CA GLN A 119 4.21 4.32 7.78
C GLN A 119 5.36 4.10 6.78
N GLU A 120 5.80 2.84 6.65
CA GLU A 120 6.89 2.46 5.76
C GLU A 120 6.57 1.12 5.13
N GLY A 121 6.60 1.05 3.80
CA GLY A 121 6.37 -0.18 3.06
C GLY A 121 5.13 -0.17 2.18
N ASN A 122 4.64 0.99 1.74
CA ASN A 122 3.46 1.08 0.87
C ASN A 122 3.60 0.25 -0.42
N LYS A 123 4.78 0.26 -1.05
CA LYS A 123 5.01 -0.50 -2.28
C LYS A 123 5.00 -2.01 -2.00
N ARG A 124 5.51 -2.45 -0.84
CA ARG A 124 5.44 -3.86 -0.45
C ARG A 124 4.00 -4.31 -0.28
N VAL A 125 3.19 -3.49 0.39
CA VAL A 125 1.75 -3.76 0.52
C VAL A 125 1.09 -3.83 -0.84
N SER A 126 1.41 -2.89 -1.74
CA SER A 126 0.87 -2.87 -3.09
C SER A 126 1.16 -4.18 -3.85
N VAL A 127 2.41 -4.62 -3.85
CA VAL A 127 2.81 -5.86 -4.53
C VAL A 127 2.09 -7.06 -3.93
N LEU A 128 2.06 -7.18 -2.60
CA LEU A 128 1.43 -8.32 -1.94
C LEU A 128 -0.08 -8.35 -2.17
N LYS A 129 -0.74 -7.19 -2.13
CA LYS A 129 -2.17 -7.12 -2.45
C LYS A 129 -2.43 -7.50 -3.90
N TYR A 130 -1.58 -7.06 -4.82
CA TYR A 130 -1.72 -7.39 -6.23
C TYR A 130 -1.69 -8.90 -6.47
N PHE A 131 -0.79 -9.61 -5.79
CA PHE A 131 -0.68 -11.06 -5.91
C PHE A 131 -1.64 -11.85 -5.01
N GLY A 132 -2.50 -11.17 -4.28
CA GLY A 132 -3.52 -11.81 -3.47
C GLY A 132 -3.02 -12.45 -2.18
N ALA A 133 -1.93 -11.97 -1.63
CA ALA A 133 -1.44 -12.46 -0.34
C ALA A 133 -2.44 -12.12 0.78
N ASP A 134 -2.53 -12.99 1.79
CA ASP A 134 -3.50 -12.83 2.87
C ASP A 134 -3.01 -11.90 3.98
N SER A 135 -1.70 -11.87 4.23
CA SER A 135 -1.16 -11.18 5.39
C SER A 135 0.24 -10.65 5.13
N ILE A 136 0.69 -9.80 6.05
CA ILE A 136 2.04 -9.26 6.04
C ILE A 136 2.49 -9.06 7.50
N PHE A 137 3.79 -9.22 7.76
CA PHE A 137 4.35 -8.87 9.06
C PHE A 137 4.51 -7.36 9.16
N ALA A 138 4.16 -6.80 10.31
CA ALA A 138 4.23 -5.37 10.56
C ALA A 138 4.70 -5.09 11.99
N THR A 139 5.58 -4.11 12.13
CA THR A 139 5.85 -3.51 13.42
C THR A 139 4.79 -2.45 13.65
N VAL A 140 3.92 -2.69 14.60
CA VAL A 140 2.69 -1.93 14.79
C VAL A 140 2.78 -1.01 16.01
N THR A 141 2.27 0.18 15.85
CA THR A 141 2.14 1.15 16.95
C THR A 141 0.69 1.54 17.19
#